data_beb48faaa262b081a1268d7670b8e265
#
_entry.id   beb48faaa262b081a1268d7670b8e265
#
_cell.length_a   1.000
_cell.length_b   1.000
_cell.length_c   1.000
_cell.angle_alpha   90.00
_cell.angle_beta   90.00
_cell.angle_gamma   90.00
#
_symmetry.space_group_name_H-M   'P 1'
#
loop_
_entity.id
_entity.type
_entity.pdbx_description
1 polymer ?
#
loop_
_entity_poly.entity_id
_entity_poly.type
_entity_poly.pdbx_seq_one_letter_code
_entity_poly.pdbx_strand_id
1 'polypeptide(L)'
;RSVGELTENQFRSGLARVERAVKERLNQAESENLMPHDLINAKPVSAAIKEFFGSSQLSQFMDQTNPLSEVTHKRRVSALGPGGLTRERAGFEVRDVHPTHYGRVCPIETPEGPNIGLINSLSVYARTNDYGFLETPYRRVIDGKVTEEIDYLSAIEEGRYVIAQANADLDKDGNLIGDLVTCREKGETIMATPDRVQYMDVATGQVVSVAASLIPFLEHDDANRALMGASVLDRKSVV
;
A
#
# COMPACT_ATOMS: atom_id res chain seq x y z
N ARG A 1 -1.82 -5.85 -5.06
CA ARG A 1 -2.64 -5.67 -6.27
C ARG A 1 -3.59 -4.50 -6.10
N SER A 2 -3.60 -3.59 -7.05
CA SER A 2 -4.53 -2.46 -7.07
C SER A 2 -5.90 -2.87 -7.60
N VAL A 3 -6.91 -2.00 -7.41
CA VAL A 3 -8.27 -2.22 -7.95
C VAL A 3 -8.24 -2.37 -9.49
N GLY A 4 -7.39 -1.61 -10.19
CA GLY A 4 -7.22 -1.71 -11.64
C GLY A 4 -6.78 -3.10 -12.08
N GLU A 5 -5.76 -3.67 -11.43
CA GLU A 5 -5.27 -5.02 -11.73
C GLU A 5 -6.32 -6.09 -11.44
N LEU A 6 -7.06 -5.97 -10.33
CA LEU A 6 -8.14 -6.91 -10.00
C LEU A 6 -9.27 -6.85 -11.01
N THR A 7 -9.62 -5.65 -11.49
CA THR A 7 -10.64 -5.44 -12.52
C THR A 7 -10.18 -5.99 -13.86
N GLU A 8 -8.92 -5.79 -14.23
CA GLU A 8 -8.32 -6.36 -15.45
C GLU A 8 -8.42 -7.89 -15.46
N ASN A 9 -8.12 -8.55 -14.34
CA ASN A 9 -8.23 -10.00 -14.23
C ASN A 9 -9.68 -10.49 -14.47
N GLN A 10 -10.68 -9.77 -13.97
CA GLN A 10 -12.08 -10.10 -14.22
C GLN A 10 -12.50 -9.82 -15.67
N PHE A 11 -12.02 -8.73 -16.24
CA PHE A 11 -12.23 -8.43 -17.66
C PHE A 11 -11.65 -9.53 -18.56
N ARG A 12 -10.42 -9.96 -18.27
CA ARG A 12 -9.76 -11.07 -18.98
C ARG A 12 -10.56 -12.38 -18.89
N SER A 13 -11.09 -12.70 -17.70
CA SER A 13 -11.98 -13.85 -17.51
C SER A 13 -13.26 -13.73 -18.34
N GLY A 14 -13.85 -12.54 -18.40
CA GLY A 14 -15.02 -12.26 -19.22
C GLY A 14 -14.72 -12.43 -20.73
N LEU A 15 -13.57 -11.98 -21.21
CA LEU A 15 -13.12 -12.14 -22.60
C LEU A 15 -12.93 -13.64 -22.95
N ALA A 16 -12.35 -14.43 -22.06
CA ALA A 16 -12.20 -15.87 -22.27
C ALA A 16 -13.56 -16.60 -22.42
N ARG A 17 -14.58 -16.13 -21.69
CA ARG A 17 -15.95 -16.64 -21.86
C ARG A 17 -16.54 -16.25 -23.23
N VAL A 18 -16.29 -15.01 -23.67
CA VAL A 18 -16.71 -14.53 -25.01
C VAL A 18 -16.02 -15.35 -26.10
N GLU A 19 -14.71 -15.54 -26.01
CA GLU A 19 -13.93 -16.33 -26.97
C GLU A 19 -14.50 -17.75 -27.11
N ARG A 20 -14.80 -18.43 -25.99
CA ARG A 20 -15.41 -19.77 -26.01
C ARG A 20 -16.77 -19.77 -26.72
N ALA A 21 -17.63 -18.81 -26.37
CA ALA A 21 -18.95 -18.68 -26.97
C ALA A 21 -18.88 -18.40 -28.48
N VAL A 22 -17.92 -17.59 -28.93
CA VAL A 22 -17.70 -17.31 -30.36
C VAL A 22 -17.24 -18.58 -31.08
N LYS A 23 -16.29 -19.34 -30.52
CA LYS A 23 -15.85 -20.62 -31.09
C LYS A 23 -17.00 -21.65 -31.22
N GLU A 24 -17.84 -21.76 -30.19
CA GLU A 24 -19.01 -22.63 -30.23
C GLU A 24 -20.02 -22.24 -31.31
N ARG A 25 -20.29 -20.92 -31.44
CA ARG A 25 -21.19 -20.39 -32.49
C ARG A 25 -20.64 -20.59 -33.89
N LEU A 26 -19.35 -20.36 -34.10
CA LEU A 26 -18.69 -20.63 -35.38
C LEU A 26 -18.79 -22.07 -35.80
N ASN A 27 -18.63 -22.99 -34.85
CA ASN A 27 -18.73 -24.44 -35.13
C ASN A 27 -20.17 -24.87 -35.43
N GLN A 28 -21.18 -24.15 -34.96
CA GLN A 28 -22.61 -24.44 -35.17
C GLN A 28 -23.20 -23.71 -36.38
N ALA A 29 -22.46 -22.74 -36.92
CA ALA A 29 -22.97 -21.89 -37.97
C ALA A 29 -22.85 -22.58 -39.37
N GLU A 30 -23.98 -22.79 -40.01
CA GLU A 30 -24.10 -23.32 -41.37
C GLU A 30 -24.16 -22.25 -42.45
N SER A 31 -24.18 -20.96 -42.10
CA SER A 31 -24.38 -19.88 -43.05
C SER A 31 -23.10 -19.13 -43.39
N GLU A 32 -22.85 -18.89 -44.72
CA GLU A 32 -21.71 -18.21 -45.27
C GLU A 32 -21.74 -16.68 -45.03
N ASN A 33 -22.83 -16.12 -44.46
CA ASN A 33 -23.07 -14.67 -44.32
C ASN A 33 -23.08 -14.16 -42.87
N LEU A 34 -22.26 -14.76 -41.97
CA LEU A 34 -22.17 -14.31 -40.60
C LEU A 34 -21.29 -13.04 -40.47
N MET A 35 -21.85 -12.01 -39.84
CA MET A 35 -21.12 -10.79 -39.53
C MET A 35 -20.51 -10.90 -38.10
N PRO A 36 -19.36 -10.28 -37.82
CA PRO A 36 -18.70 -10.32 -36.52
C PRO A 36 -19.60 -9.88 -35.36
N HIS A 37 -20.49 -8.92 -35.57
CA HIS A 37 -21.41 -8.45 -34.53
C HIS A 37 -22.48 -9.46 -34.12
N ASP A 38 -22.79 -10.43 -34.96
CA ASP A 38 -23.74 -11.51 -34.66
C ASP A 38 -23.11 -12.58 -33.74
N LEU A 39 -21.79 -12.71 -33.82
CA LEU A 39 -21.02 -13.69 -33.05
C LEU A 39 -20.62 -13.16 -31.68
N ILE A 40 -20.32 -11.85 -31.57
CA ILE A 40 -19.77 -11.24 -30.37
C ILE A 40 -20.90 -10.79 -29.43
N ASN A 41 -20.84 -11.25 -28.19
CA ASN A 41 -21.75 -10.84 -27.12
C ASN A 41 -20.97 -10.25 -25.96
N ALA A 42 -21.24 -9.00 -25.62
CA ALA A 42 -20.57 -8.30 -24.50
C ALA A 42 -21.13 -8.70 -23.10
N LYS A 43 -22.25 -9.41 -23.02
CA LYS A 43 -22.89 -9.76 -21.73
C LYS A 43 -21.97 -10.50 -20.76
N PRO A 44 -21.15 -11.51 -21.17
CA PRO A 44 -20.25 -12.21 -20.26
C PRO A 44 -19.20 -11.29 -19.59
N VAL A 45 -18.70 -10.30 -20.31
CA VAL A 45 -17.76 -9.31 -19.75
C VAL A 45 -18.47 -8.41 -18.75
N SER A 46 -19.62 -7.86 -19.11
CA SER A 46 -20.42 -7.03 -18.22
C SER A 46 -20.84 -7.78 -16.96
N ALA A 47 -21.19 -9.08 -17.08
CA ALA A 47 -21.53 -9.92 -15.96
C ALA A 47 -20.34 -10.15 -15.01
N ALA A 48 -19.15 -10.44 -15.55
CA ALA A 48 -17.94 -10.63 -14.75
C ALA A 48 -17.55 -9.38 -13.97
N ILE A 49 -17.65 -8.20 -14.60
CA ILE A 49 -17.35 -6.93 -13.92
C ILE A 49 -18.40 -6.61 -12.84
N LYS A 50 -19.69 -6.81 -13.13
CA LYS A 50 -20.76 -6.60 -12.14
C LYS A 50 -20.64 -7.56 -10.97
N GLU A 51 -20.26 -8.82 -11.20
CA GLU A 51 -20.03 -9.81 -10.16
C GLU A 51 -18.88 -9.38 -9.24
N PHE A 52 -17.76 -8.87 -9.82
CA PHE A 52 -16.64 -8.39 -9.05
C PHE A 52 -17.02 -7.21 -8.14
N PHE A 53 -17.61 -6.16 -8.69
CA PHE A 53 -17.98 -4.98 -7.89
C PHE A 53 -19.16 -5.22 -6.94
N GLY A 54 -20.04 -6.18 -7.21
CA GLY A 54 -21.21 -6.48 -6.40
C GLY A 54 -21.01 -7.54 -5.31
N SER A 55 -20.09 -8.49 -5.52
CA SER A 55 -19.96 -9.68 -4.66
C SER A 55 -18.56 -9.93 -4.13
N SER A 56 -17.53 -9.20 -4.60
CA SER A 56 -16.16 -9.41 -4.14
C SER A 56 -15.97 -8.93 -2.71
N GLN A 57 -15.24 -9.69 -1.91
CA GLN A 57 -14.84 -9.32 -0.55
C GLN A 57 -14.00 -8.03 -0.52
N LEU A 58 -13.28 -7.72 -1.60
CA LEU A 58 -12.43 -6.52 -1.71
C LEU A 58 -13.20 -5.29 -2.21
N SER A 59 -14.37 -5.48 -2.81
CA SER A 59 -15.27 -4.39 -3.18
C SER A 59 -16.27 -4.16 -2.05
N GLN A 60 -16.11 -3.04 -1.36
CA GLN A 60 -16.87 -2.70 -0.15
C GLN A 60 -17.57 -1.36 -0.31
N PHE A 61 -18.64 -1.14 0.46
CA PHE A 61 -19.20 0.19 0.61
C PHE A 61 -18.14 1.12 1.22
N MET A 62 -17.98 2.29 0.61
CA MET A 62 -17.05 3.30 1.12
C MET A 62 -17.56 3.85 2.44
N ASP A 63 -16.69 3.92 3.43
CA ASP A 63 -16.97 4.61 4.67
C ASP A 63 -16.93 6.12 4.41
N GLN A 64 -18.06 6.80 4.55
CA GLN A 64 -18.24 8.23 4.23
C GLN A 64 -18.68 9.05 5.44
N THR A 65 -18.34 8.64 6.65
CA THR A 65 -18.72 9.38 7.87
C THR A 65 -18.09 10.78 7.88
N ASN A 66 -16.84 10.89 7.41
CA ASN A 66 -16.12 12.15 7.23
C ASN A 66 -15.09 12.01 6.10
N PRO A 67 -14.49 13.11 5.59
CA PRO A 67 -13.48 13.02 4.52
C PRO A 67 -12.25 12.18 4.88
N LEU A 68 -11.84 12.13 6.14
CA LEU A 68 -10.73 11.30 6.60
C LEU A 68 -11.04 9.81 6.46
N SER A 69 -12.27 9.37 6.80
CA SER A 69 -12.66 7.97 6.67
C SER A 69 -12.68 7.51 5.22
N GLU A 70 -13.04 8.38 4.28
CA GLU A 70 -12.95 8.08 2.85
C GLU A 70 -11.51 7.84 2.40
N VAL A 71 -10.59 8.72 2.78
CA VAL A 71 -9.17 8.61 2.43
C VAL A 71 -8.57 7.35 3.05
N THR A 72 -8.83 7.10 4.32
CA THR A 72 -8.33 5.94 5.05
C THR A 72 -8.84 4.64 4.43
N HIS A 73 -10.11 4.58 4.06
CA HIS A 73 -10.69 3.41 3.42
C HIS A 73 -10.07 3.13 2.04
N LYS A 74 -9.83 4.17 1.24
CA LYS A 74 -9.19 4.04 -0.09
C LYS A 74 -7.72 3.62 -0.02
N ARG A 75 -7.03 3.93 1.08
CA ARG A 75 -5.61 3.58 1.32
C ARG A 75 -5.44 2.27 2.12
N ARG A 76 -6.49 1.50 2.29
CA ARG A 76 -6.46 0.23 3.03
C ARG A 76 -5.84 -0.87 2.19
N VAL A 77 -5.01 -1.70 2.84
CA VAL A 77 -4.37 -2.89 2.26
C VAL A 77 -4.85 -4.12 3.00
N SER A 78 -5.37 -5.11 2.28
CA SER A 78 -5.90 -6.35 2.86
C SER A 78 -5.08 -7.55 2.38
N ALA A 79 -4.73 -8.44 3.30
CA ALA A 79 -4.16 -9.75 2.98
C ALA A 79 -5.24 -10.80 2.66
N LEU A 80 -6.51 -10.45 2.85
CA LEU A 80 -7.66 -11.32 2.62
C LEU A 80 -8.14 -11.24 1.17
N GLY A 81 -9.03 -12.16 0.79
CA GLY A 81 -9.70 -12.14 -0.50
C GLY A 81 -9.17 -13.18 -1.48
N PRO A 82 -9.61 -13.14 -2.75
CA PRO A 82 -9.21 -14.08 -3.77
C PRO A 82 -7.70 -14.08 -4.01
N GLY A 83 -7.05 -15.24 -3.85
CA GLY A 83 -5.59 -15.38 -3.95
C GLY A 83 -4.81 -14.91 -2.73
N GLY A 84 -5.49 -14.51 -1.65
CA GLY A 84 -4.91 -14.13 -0.37
C GLY A 84 -5.08 -15.19 0.72
N LEU A 85 -4.94 -14.75 1.97
CA LEU A 85 -5.05 -15.59 3.16
C LEU A 85 -6.50 -15.70 3.64
N THR A 86 -6.80 -16.76 4.36
CA THR A 86 -8.02 -16.88 5.17
C THR A 86 -7.70 -16.60 6.63
N ARG A 87 -8.65 -16.06 7.39
CA ARG A 87 -8.45 -15.70 8.81
C ARG A 87 -7.94 -16.88 9.65
N GLU A 88 -8.47 -18.07 9.41
CA GLU A 88 -8.17 -19.29 10.15
C GLU A 88 -6.76 -19.80 9.85
N ARG A 89 -6.24 -19.54 8.64
CA ARG A 89 -4.92 -20.00 8.21
C ARG A 89 -3.81 -18.98 8.44
N ALA A 90 -4.16 -17.76 8.85
CA ALA A 90 -3.20 -16.72 9.12
C ALA A 90 -2.57 -16.91 10.51
N GLY A 91 -1.33 -17.34 10.55
CA GLY A 91 -0.51 -17.43 11.76
C GLY A 91 -0.03 -16.07 12.26
N PHE A 92 0.74 -16.07 13.35
CA PHE A 92 1.31 -14.82 13.91
C PHE A 92 2.31 -14.16 12.96
N GLU A 93 3.11 -14.93 12.23
CA GLU A 93 4.16 -14.43 11.34
C GLU A 93 3.64 -13.44 10.28
N VAL A 94 2.45 -13.70 9.72
CA VAL A 94 1.84 -12.82 8.70
C VAL A 94 1.10 -11.62 9.29
N ARG A 95 0.90 -11.61 10.61
CA ARG A 95 0.23 -10.53 11.34
C ARG A 95 1.21 -9.56 11.99
N ASP A 96 2.46 -9.98 12.15
CA ASP A 96 3.51 -9.18 12.78
C ASP A 96 3.99 -8.05 11.87
N VAL A 97 4.54 -7.03 12.50
CA VAL A 97 5.19 -5.92 11.80
C VAL A 97 6.59 -6.36 11.37
N HIS A 98 6.87 -6.25 10.07
CA HIS A 98 8.16 -6.58 9.51
C HIS A 98 8.97 -5.30 9.22
N PRO A 99 10.31 -5.29 9.33
CA PRO A 99 11.14 -4.11 9.02
C PRO A 99 10.91 -3.52 7.62
N THR A 100 10.53 -4.34 6.63
CA THR A 100 10.19 -3.88 5.28
C THR A 100 8.90 -3.04 5.21
N HIS A 101 8.10 -3.00 6.27
CA HIS A 101 6.91 -2.15 6.36
C HIS A 101 7.23 -0.67 6.58
N TYR A 102 8.46 -0.36 6.96
CA TYR A 102 8.88 1.02 7.25
C TYR A 102 8.59 1.96 6.08
N GLY A 103 7.86 3.03 6.35
CA GLY A 103 7.48 4.02 5.34
C GLY A 103 6.47 3.53 4.28
N ARG A 104 6.03 2.27 4.32
CA ARG A 104 5.12 1.64 3.34
C ARG A 104 3.78 1.28 3.96
N VAL A 105 3.82 0.57 5.07
CA VAL A 105 2.62 0.13 5.79
C VAL A 105 2.69 0.65 7.22
N CYS A 106 1.63 1.29 7.69
CA CYS A 106 1.57 1.80 9.05
C CYS A 106 1.65 0.66 10.07
N PRO A 107 2.56 0.70 11.04
CA PRO A 107 2.70 -0.35 12.04
C PRO A 107 1.60 -0.31 13.11
N ILE A 108 0.85 0.79 13.20
CA ILE A 108 -0.12 1.07 14.27
C ILE A 108 -1.53 0.78 13.81
N GLU A 109 -1.93 1.28 12.63
CA GLU A 109 -3.31 1.24 12.16
C GLU A 109 -3.69 -0.14 11.60
N THR A 110 -4.41 -0.92 12.42
CA THR A 110 -4.97 -2.23 12.05
C THR A 110 -6.27 -2.43 12.85
N PRO A 111 -7.25 -3.22 12.37
CA PRO A 111 -8.45 -3.53 13.14
C PRO A 111 -8.11 -4.32 14.41
N GLU A 112 -8.92 -4.14 15.44
CA GLU A 112 -8.92 -5.00 16.62
C GLU A 112 -9.72 -6.28 16.34
N GLY A 113 -9.27 -7.42 16.87
CA GLY A 113 -9.97 -8.70 16.75
C GLY A 113 -9.39 -9.63 15.68
N PRO A 114 -10.22 -10.49 15.02
CA PRO A 114 -9.73 -11.58 14.17
C PRO A 114 -8.92 -11.13 12.95
N ASN A 115 -9.08 -9.89 12.52
CA ASN A 115 -8.42 -9.32 11.34
C ASN A 115 -7.15 -8.53 11.70
N ILE A 116 -6.69 -8.57 12.94
CA ILE A 116 -5.48 -7.86 13.36
C ILE A 116 -4.28 -8.28 12.49
N GLY A 117 -3.52 -7.30 12.00
CA GLY A 117 -2.37 -7.53 11.13
C GLY A 117 -2.69 -8.00 9.70
N LEU A 118 -3.94 -8.36 9.38
CA LEU A 118 -4.36 -8.77 8.03
C LEU A 118 -4.93 -7.63 7.20
N ILE A 119 -5.45 -6.61 7.86
CA ILE A 119 -5.94 -5.39 7.23
C ILE A 119 -5.08 -4.26 7.79
N ASN A 120 -4.36 -3.56 6.91
CA ASN A 120 -3.46 -2.48 7.28
C ASN A 120 -3.76 -1.25 6.43
N SER A 121 -3.14 -0.13 6.78
CA SER A 121 -3.22 1.11 6.00
C SER A 121 -1.85 1.48 5.44
N LEU A 122 -1.84 2.07 4.24
CA LEU A 122 -0.62 2.61 3.66
C LEU A 122 -0.11 3.80 4.47
N SER A 123 1.21 3.90 4.61
CA SER A 123 1.86 5.08 5.17
C SER A 123 1.61 6.32 4.30
N VAL A 124 1.77 7.51 4.89
CA VAL A 124 1.39 8.78 4.24
C VAL A 124 1.99 8.93 2.84
N TYR A 125 3.29 8.68 2.68
CA TYR A 125 4.00 8.88 1.41
C TYR A 125 4.17 7.60 0.59
N ALA A 126 3.62 6.47 1.05
CA ALA A 126 3.72 5.20 0.32
C ALA A 126 2.94 5.25 -1.00
N ARG A 127 3.55 4.73 -2.04
CA ARG A 127 2.93 4.52 -3.35
C ARG A 127 3.26 3.12 -3.89
N THR A 128 2.53 2.70 -4.91
CA THR A 128 2.83 1.47 -5.66
C THR A 128 3.61 1.81 -6.92
N ASN A 129 4.59 1.00 -7.26
CA ASN A 129 5.26 1.07 -8.56
C ASN A 129 4.49 0.29 -9.64
N ASP A 130 4.99 0.30 -10.88
CA ASP A 130 4.37 -0.36 -12.02
C ASP A 130 4.26 -1.88 -11.86
N TYR A 131 5.09 -2.48 -11.01
CA TYR A 131 5.06 -3.92 -10.67
C TYR A 131 4.17 -4.26 -9.48
N GLY A 132 3.56 -3.25 -8.83
CA GLY A 132 2.71 -3.41 -7.66
C GLY A 132 3.46 -3.50 -6.32
N PHE A 133 4.77 -3.25 -6.27
CA PHE A 133 5.52 -3.15 -5.03
C PHE A 133 5.32 -1.77 -4.39
N LEU A 134 5.33 -1.75 -3.06
CA LEU A 134 5.26 -0.51 -2.29
C LEU A 134 6.63 0.17 -2.24
N GLU A 135 6.63 1.46 -2.52
CA GLU A 135 7.80 2.34 -2.47
C GLU A 135 7.57 3.48 -1.50
N THR A 136 8.66 3.98 -0.96
CA THR A 136 8.66 5.15 -0.07
C THR A 136 9.74 6.15 -0.51
N PRO A 137 9.53 7.46 -0.34
CA PRO A 137 10.49 8.47 -0.78
C PRO A 137 11.63 8.64 0.23
N TYR A 138 12.82 8.88 -0.31
CA TYR A 138 14.01 9.24 0.44
C TYR A 138 14.73 10.39 -0.23
N ARG A 139 15.34 11.27 0.56
CA ARG A 139 16.25 12.31 0.06
C ARG A 139 17.62 11.71 -0.18
N ARG A 140 18.22 12.00 -1.32
CA ARG A 140 19.56 11.56 -1.65
C ARG A 140 20.60 12.33 -0.87
N VAL A 141 21.60 11.64 -0.34
CA VAL A 141 22.74 12.23 0.37
C VAL A 141 24.01 11.99 -0.46
N ILE A 142 24.80 13.02 -0.71
CA ILE A 142 26.05 12.96 -1.45
C ILE A 142 27.12 13.61 -0.57
N ASP A 143 28.14 12.85 -0.23
CA ASP A 143 29.28 13.30 0.61
C ASP A 143 28.85 14.00 1.91
N GLY A 144 27.87 13.40 2.61
CA GLY A 144 27.32 13.94 3.87
C GLY A 144 26.38 15.13 3.70
N LYS A 145 26.10 15.57 2.47
CA LYS A 145 25.15 16.66 2.17
C LYS A 145 23.82 16.10 1.67
N VAL A 146 22.74 16.51 2.31
CA VAL A 146 21.37 16.16 1.89
C VAL A 146 20.97 17.03 0.70
N THR A 147 20.53 16.37 -0.38
CA THR A 147 20.03 17.03 -1.60
C THR A 147 18.51 17.16 -1.57
N GLU A 148 17.96 17.96 -2.49
CA GLU A 148 16.52 18.05 -2.71
C GLU A 148 15.97 16.93 -3.63
N GLU A 149 16.87 16.11 -4.18
CA GLU A 149 16.47 14.97 -5.02
C GLU A 149 15.78 13.92 -4.17
N ILE A 150 14.61 13.47 -4.63
CA ILE A 150 13.79 12.46 -3.96
C ILE A 150 13.71 11.24 -4.84
N ASP A 151 14.23 10.13 -4.33
CA ASP A 151 14.13 8.82 -4.96
C ASP A 151 13.11 7.96 -4.22
N TYR A 152 12.29 7.23 -4.96
CA TYR A 152 11.37 6.26 -4.41
C TYR A 152 12.02 4.87 -4.45
N LEU A 153 12.20 4.27 -3.29
CA LEU A 153 12.85 2.98 -3.15
C LEU A 153 11.87 1.90 -2.70
N SER A 154 11.97 0.73 -3.30
CA SER A 154 11.33 -0.49 -2.82
C SER A 154 12.10 -1.05 -1.60
N ALA A 155 11.49 -1.98 -0.84
CA ALA A 155 12.14 -2.57 0.33
C ALA A 155 13.43 -3.34 -0.01
N ILE A 156 13.51 -3.92 -1.21
CA ILE A 156 14.69 -4.65 -1.68
C ILE A 156 15.86 -3.69 -1.99
N GLU A 157 15.54 -2.56 -2.60
CA GLU A 157 16.54 -1.52 -2.91
C GLU A 157 17.02 -0.83 -1.66
N GLU A 158 16.09 -0.48 -0.75
CA GLU A 158 16.37 0.12 0.54
C GLU A 158 17.41 -0.67 1.35
N GLY A 159 17.32 -2.00 1.36
CA GLY A 159 18.25 -2.87 2.08
C GLY A 159 19.72 -2.81 1.63
N ARG A 160 20.01 -2.09 0.55
CA ARG A 160 21.38 -1.90 0.03
C ARG A 160 22.05 -0.63 0.54
N TYR A 161 21.29 0.26 1.15
CA TYR A 161 21.72 1.61 1.50
C TYR A 161 21.68 1.87 3.00
N VAL A 162 22.52 2.79 3.44
CA VAL A 162 22.50 3.35 4.79
C VAL A 162 21.64 4.61 4.76
N ILE A 163 20.57 4.64 5.56
CA ILE A 163 19.54 5.66 5.54
C ILE A 163 19.50 6.37 6.88
N ALA A 164 19.74 7.70 6.89
CA ALA A 164 19.61 8.51 8.08
C ALA A 164 18.15 8.78 8.43
N GLN A 165 17.86 8.95 9.71
CA GLN A 165 16.53 9.34 10.17
C GLN A 165 16.25 10.82 9.86
N ALA A 166 14.98 11.17 9.68
CA ALA A 166 14.55 12.54 9.37
C ALA A 166 14.85 13.57 10.47
N ASN A 167 15.09 13.11 11.71
CA ASN A 167 15.44 13.96 12.86
C ASN A 167 16.95 14.17 13.04
N ALA A 168 17.78 13.72 12.10
CA ALA A 168 19.22 13.99 12.14
C ALA A 168 19.47 15.50 12.01
N ASP A 169 20.45 15.98 12.79
CA ASP A 169 20.79 17.40 12.79
C ASP A 169 21.46 17.79 11.47
N LEU A 170 20.96 18.86 10.85
CA LEU A 170 21.46 19.43 9.62
C LEU A 170 21.97 20.86 9.83
N ASP A 171 23.07 21.20 9.17
CA ASP A 171 23.55 22.57 9.07
C ASP A 171 22.68 23.39 8.09
N LYS A 172 22.85 24.71 8.08
CA LYS A 172 22.17 25.63 7.16
C LYS A 172 22.39 25.29 5.69
N ASP A 173 23.52 24.67 5.38
CA ASP A 173 23.90 24.24 4.04
C ASP A 173 23.40 22.81 3.68
N GLY A 174 22.71 22.14 4.61
CA GLY A 174 22.16 20.79 4.44
C GLY A 174 23.17 19.68 4.71
N ASN A 175 24.29 19.96 5.38
CA ASN A 175 25.24 18.92 5.78
C ASN A 175 24.80 18.23 7.07
N LEU A 176 25.01 16.94 7.19
CA LEU A 176 24.80 16.17 8.41
C LEU A 176 25.82 16.60 9.47
N ILE A 177 25.35 16.97 10.66
CA ILE A 177 26.18 17.41 11.78
C ILE A 177 26.44 16.21 12.70
N GLY A 178 27.67 16.10 13.20
CA GLY A 178 28.10 15.11 14.19
C GLY A 178 29.01 14.04 13.63
N ASP A 179 29.79 13.44 14.53
CA ASP A 179 30.72 12.34 14.18
C ASP A 179 29.96 11.05 13.85
N LEU A 180 28.79 10.85 14.47
CA LEU A 180 27.93 9.69 14.29
C LEU A 180 26.46 10.12 14.16
N VAL A 181 25.80 9.59 13.15
CA VAL A 181 24.37 9.82 12.86
C VAL A 181 23.61 8.51 13.06
N THR A 182 22.43 8.60 13.64
CA THR A 182 21.51 7.43 13.75
C THR A 182 20.96 7.07 12.38
N CYS A 183 21.28 5.88 11.92
CA CYS A 183 20.91 5.38 10.61
C CYS A 183 20.22 4.01 10.71
N ARG A 184 19.62 3.62 9.60
CA ARG A 184 19.04 2.29 9.41
C ARG A 184 19.76 1.58 8.26
N GLU A 185 20.20 0.36 8.50
CA GLU A 185 20.80 -0.52 7.49
C GLU A 185 20.16 -1.91 7.63
N LYS A 186 19.59 -2.45 6.54
CA LYS A 186 18.94 -3.79 6.49
C LYS A 186 17.87 -4.03 7.59
N GLY A 187 17.19 -2.98 8.02
CA GLY A 187 16.17 -3.04 9.06
C GLY A 187 16.68 -2.91 10.49
N GLU A 188 17.99 -2.81 10.70
CA GLU A 188 18.60 -2.58 12.01
C GLU A 188 19.01 -1.12 12.18
N THR A 189 18.91 -0.61 13.40
CA THR A 189 19.37 0.74 13.73
C THR A 189 20.84 0.69 14.06
N ILE A 190 21.63 1.49 13.35
CA ILE A 190 23.09 1.60 13.51
C ILE A 190 23.49 3.06 13.68
N MET A 191 24.69 3.27 14.21
CA MET A 191 25.37 4.57 14.19
C MET A 191 26.40 4.58 13.07
N ALA A 192 26.29 5.51 12.15
CA ALA A 192 27.18 5.63 10.98
C ALA A 192 27.79 7.03 10.87
N THR A 193 28.97 7.12 10.28
CA THR A 193 29.57 8.41 9.94
C THR A 193 28.80 9.05 8.76
N PRO A 194 28.73 10.40 8.68
CA PRO A 194 28.03 11.10 7.60
C PRO A 194 28.42 10.64 6.19
N ASP A 195 29.69 10.29 5.97
CA ASP A 195 30.22 9.84 4.68
C ASP A 195 29.64 8.49 4.21
N ARG A 196 29.13 7.69 5.14
CA ARG A 196 28.49 6.39 4.82
C ARG A 196 27.02 6.50 4.49
N VAL A 197 26.40 7.63 4.79
CA VAL A 197 24.97 7.87 4.59
C VAL A 197 24.71 8.15 3.12
N GLN A 198 23.80 7.41 2.50
CA GLN A 198 23.43 7.55 1.10
C GLN A 198 22.04 8.15 0.91
N TYR A 199 21.16 7.95 1.86
CA TYR A 199 19.80 8.47 1.85
C TYR A 199 19.37 8.98 3.23
N MET A 200 18.36 9.82 3.26
CA MET A 200 17.73 10.32 4.48
C MET A 200 16.21 10.26 4.35
N ASP A 201 15.53 9.95 5.42
CA ASP A 201 14.06 10.00 5.48
C ASP A 201 13.56 11.41 5.16
N VAL A 202 12.45 11.53 4.44
CA VAL A 202 11.88 12.82 4.04
C VAL A 202 11.24 13.54 5.22
N ALA A 203 10.54 12.80 6.07
CA ALA A 203 9.84 13.32 7.24
C ALA A 203 9.70 12.26 8.32
N THR A 204 9.62 12.69 9.58
CA THR A 204 9.41 11.79 10.72
C THR A 204 8.06 11.06 10.67
N GLY A 205 7.03 11.71 10.11
CA GLY A 205 5.69 11.15 9.96
C GLY A 205 5.52 10.18 8.79
N GLN A 206 6.59 9.88 8.02
CA GLN A 206 6.44 8.98 6.86
C GLN A 206 6.18 7.51 7.23
N VAL A 207 6.40 7.12 8.48
CA VAL A 207 6.20 5.74 8.97
C VAL A 207 4.74 5.42 9.19
N VAL A 208 3.93 6.42 9.54
CA VAL A 208 2.54 6.26 9.98
C VAL A 208 1.54 6.53 8.85
N SER A 209 0.30 6.06 9.03
CA SER A 209 -0.82 6.33 8.12
C SER A 209 -1.35 7.75 8.27
N VAL A 210 -2.25 8.16 7.37
CA VAL A 210 -2.88 9.49 7.40
C VAL A 210 -3.64 9.71 8.70
N ALA A 211 -4.43 8.74 9.16
CA ALA A 211 -5.19 8.87 10.41
C ALA A 211 -4.27 8.95 11.63
N ALA A 212 -3.25 8.10 11.70
CA ALA A 212 -2.29 8.10 12.80
C ALA A 212 -1.45 9.39 12.85
N SER A 213 -1.11 9.96 11.69
CA SER A 213 -0.33 11.21 11.61
C SER A 213 -1.06 12.44 12.15
N LEU A 214 -2.38 12.38 12.30
CA LEU A 214 -3.21 13.46 12.87
C LEU A 214 -3.29 13.42 14.39
N ILE A 215 -2.78 12.38 15.04
CA ILE A 215 -2.75 12.28 16.50
C ILE A 215 -1.63 13.19 17.02
N PRO A 216 -1.96 14.21 17.83
CA PRO A 216 -0.93 15.07 18.42
C PRO A 216 -0.10 14.30 19.44
N PHE A 217 1.22 14.56 19.48
CA PHE A 217 2.16 13.92 20.41
C PHE A 217 2.16 12.39 20.35
N LEU A 218 1.98 11.84 19.15
CA LEU A 218 1.93 10.40 18.90
C LEU A 218 3.16 9.65 19.43
N GLU A 219 4.32 10.28 19.41
CA GLU A 219 5.58 9.73 19.91
C GLU A 219 5.59 9.43 21.43
N HIS A 220 4.67 10.01 22.17
CA HIS A 220 4.50 9.80 23.61
C HIS A 220 3.41 8.77 23.94
N ASP A 221 2.65 8.32 22.94
CA ASP A 221 1.55 7.39 23.12
C ASP A 221 2.00 5.93 22.97
N ASP A 222 1.38 5.06 23.74
CA ASP A 222 1.48 3.62 23.51
C ASP A 222 0.79 3.21 22.20
N ALA A 223 1.39 2.27 21.48
CA ALA A 223 0.90 1.81 20.18
C ALA A 223 -0.57 1.32 20.23
N ASN A 224 -0.96 0.65 21.29
CA ASN A 224 -2.36 0.19 21.47
C ASN A 224 -3.33 1.34 21.62
N ARG A 225 -2.94 2.40 22.31
CA ARG A 225 -3.77 3.61 22.48
C ARG A 225 -3.80 4.44 21.20
N ALA A 226 -2.69 4.55 20.50
CA ALA A 226 -2.61 5.21 19.20
C ALA A 226 -3.50 4.50 18.14
N LEU A 227 -3.55 3.17 18.16
CA LEU A 227 -4.48 2.38 17.34
C LEU A 227 -5.94 2.76 17.60
N MET A 228 -6.35 2.79 18.89
CA MET A 228 -7.69 3.19 19.28
C MET A 228 -7.98 4.64 18.88
N GLY A 229 -7.03 5.54 19.07
CA GLY A 229 -7.13 6.96 18.67
C GLY A 229 -7.34 7.13 17.16
N ALA A 230 -6.56 6.45 16.33
CA ALA A 230 -6.70 6.45 14.87
C ALA A 230 -8.09 5.95 14.44
N SER A 231 -8.56 4.86 15.05
CA SER A 231 -9.89 4.30 14.77
C SER A 231 -11.04 5.23 15.20
N VAL A 232 -10.86 6.01 16.28
CA VAL A 232 -11.83 7.00 16.74
C VAL A 232 -11.89 8.21 15.81
N LEU A 233 -10.72 8.71 15.35
CA LEU A 233 -10.66 9.82 14.39
C LEU A 233 -11.34 9.47 13.08
N ASP A 234 -11.21 8.23 12.63
CA ASP A 234 -11.83 7.72 11.42
C ASP A 234 -13.37 7.64 11.54
N ARG A 235 -13.89 7.30 12.72
CA ARG A 235 -15.33 7.02 12.92
C ARG A 235 -16.16 8.18 13.48
N LYS A 236 -15.56 9.08 14.24
CA LYS A 236 -16.31 10.23 14.78
C LYS A 236 -16.37 11.35 13.76
N SER A 237 -17.60 11.66 13.29
CA SER A 237 -17.86 12.95 12.66
C SER A 237 -17.46 14.05 13.63
N VAL A 238 -16.63 14.96 13.15
CA VAL A 238 -16.33 16.20 13.87
C VAL A 238 -17.65 16.97 13.95
N VAL A 239 -18.17 17.08 15.15
CA VAL A 239 -19.28 18.02 15.47
C VAL A 239 -18.70 19.42 15.53
#